data_6d6cfef34d28185f8956bb35eb3a0ecf
#
_entry.id   6d6cfef34d28185f8956bb35eb3a0ecf
#
_cell.length_a   1.000
_cell.length_b   1.000
_cell.length_c   1.000
_cell.angle_alpha   90.00
_cell.angle_beta   90.00
_cell.angle_gamma   90.00
#
_symmetry.space_group_name_H-M   'P 1'
#
loop_
_entity.id
_entity.type
_entity.pdbx_description
1 polymer ?
#
loop_
_entity_poly.entity_id
_entity_poly.type
_entity_poly.pdbx_seq_one_letter_code
_entity_poly.pdbx_strand_id
1 'polypeptide(L)'
;GIHTGESIVVAPIQTLDNYEYQMLRSIALTVIRHLKIIGECNIQYALDPKSRKYRVIEVNARLSRSSALASKATGYPLAFVAAKLALGYSLPELRNAITQVTSADFEPSLDYVAVKVPRWDLQKFRFVSDQVTSEMKSVGEVMALGRTFEEALQKAMRMLNIGADGLYPVPM
;
A
#
# COMPACT_ATOMS: atom_id res chain seq x y z
N GLY A 1 -6.34 8.77 -7.67
CA GLY A 1 -5.79 9.85 -6.85
C GLY A 1 -4.45 10.34 -7.39
N ILE A 2 -4.05 11.50 -6.93
CA ILE A 2 -2.78 12.11 -7.32
C ILE A 2 -1.66 11.60 -6.41
N HIS A 3 -1.95 11.42 -5.12
CA HIS A 3 -1.03 10.87 -4.13
C HIS A 3 -1.46 9.47 -3.67
N THR A 4 -0.50 8.66 -3.24
CA THR A 4 -0.76 7.27 -2.78
C THR A 4 -1.78 7.24 -1.63
N GLY A 5 -1.71 8.19 -0.70
CA GLY A 5 -2.67 8.30 0.42
C GLY A 5 -4.11 8.55 -0.02
N GLU A 6 -4.30 9.15 -1.20
CA GLU A 6 -5.59 9.55 -1.76
C GLU A 6 -6.11 8.58 -2.83
N SER A 7 -5.39 7.50 -3.09
CA SER A 7 -5.72 6.52 -4.13
C SER A 7 -6.40 5.29 -3.55
N ILE A 8 -7.27 4.67 -4.33
CA ILE A 8 -7.68 3.29 -4.11
C ILE A 8 -6.48 2.41 -4.45
N VAL A 9 -6.13 1.49 -3.55
CA VAL A 9 -5.00 0.58 -3.70
C VAL A 9 -5.47 -0.84 -3.53
N VAL A 10 -4.96 -1.74 -4.35
CA VAL A 10 -5.27 -3.17 -4.30
C VAL A 10 -3.99 -4.00 -4.19
N ALA A 11 -4.03 -5.02 -3.38
CA ALA A 11 -3.01 -6.04 -3.26
C ALA A 11 -3.66 -7.43 -3.20
N PRO A 12 -3.08 -8.46 -3.86
CA PRO A 12 -1.89 -8.41 -4.71
C PRO A 12 -2.13 -7.60 -5.99
N ILE A 13 -1.07 -7.41 -6.78
CA ILE A 13 -1.16 -6.73 -8.08
C ILE A 13 -2.22 -7.39 -8.97
N GLN A 14 -3.02 -6.56 -9.68
CA GLN A 14 -4.12 -7.04 -10.52
C GLN A 14 -3.83 -6.90 -12.01
N THR A 15 -3.06 -5.91 -12.41
CA THR A 15 -2.90 -5.50 -13.81
C THR A 15 -1.47 -5.59 -14.34
N LEU A 16 -0.47 -5.82 -13.48
CA LEU A 16 0.90 -6.04 -13.91
C LEU A 16 1.11 -7.51 -14.31
N ASP A 17 1.88 -7.74 -15.36
CA ASP A 17 2.38 -9.07 -15.67
C ASP A 17 3.59 -9.44 -14.79
N ASN A 18 4.01 -10.70 -14.86
CA ASN A 18 5.13 -11.18 -14.05
C ASN A 18 6.46 -10.47 -14.38
N TYR A 19 6.68 -10.14 -15.65
CA TYR A 19 7.88 -9.41 -16.05
C TYR A 19 7.91 -8.01 -15.45
N GLU A 20 6.82 -7.28 -15.53
CA GLU A 20 6.67 -5.93 -14.97
C GLU A 20 6.87 -5.93 -13.45
N TYR A 21 6.25 -6.89 -12.77
CA TYR A 21 6.44 -7.05 -11.33
C TYR A 21 7.90 -7.29 -10.95
N GLN A 22 8.56 -8.25 -11.60
CA GLN A 22 9.96 -8.57 -11.30
C GLN A 22 10.91 -7.43 -11.67
N MET A 23 10.61 -6.71 -12.73
CA MET A 23 11.35 -5.50 -13.11
C MET A 23 11.28 -4.44 -12.01
N LEU A 24 10.08 -4.08 -11.57
CA LEU A 24 9.91 -3.06 -10.52
C LEU A 24 10.51 -3.51 -9.18
N ARG A 25 10.38 -4.79 -8.84
CA ARG A 25 11.02 -5.38 -7.66
C ARG A 25 12.55 -5.25 -7.72
N SER A 26 13.16 -5.58 -8.85
CA SER A 26 14.61 -5.49 -9.04
C SER A 26 15.10 -4.04 -8.93
N ILE A 27 14.33 -3.09 -9.47
CA ILE A 27 14.61 -1.66 -9.36
C ILE A 27 14.55 -1.22 -7.89
N ALA A 28 13.54 -1.66 -7.14
CA ALA A 28 13.42 -1.35 -5.71
C ALA A 28 14.65 -1.83 -4.92
N LEU A 29 15.11 -3.05 -5.16
CA LEU A 29 16.32 -3.59 -4.53
C LEU A 29 17.58 -2.78 -4.89
N THR A 30 17.70 -2.37 -6.15
CA THR A 30 18.81 -1.52 -6.62
C THR A 30 18.80 -0.16 -5.92
N VAL A 31 17.64 0.49 -5.83
CA VAL A 31 17.48 1.79 -5.18
C VAL A 31 17.84 1.72 -3.70
N ILE A 32 17.32 0.72 -2.98
CA ILE A 32 17.60 0.55 -1.54
C ILE A 32 19.10 0.33 -1.29
N ARG A 33 19.75 -0.49 -2.10
CA ARG A 33 21.19 -0.75 -1.99
C ARG A 33 22.01 0.50 -2.31
N HIS A 34 21.64 1.24 -3.34
CA HIS A 34 22.33 2.48 -3.74
C HIS A 34 22.21 3.56 -2.65
N LEU A 35 21.04 3.73 -2.08
CA LEU A 35 20.76 4.70 -1.02
C LEU A 35 21.20 4.21 0.37
N LYS A 36 21.66 2.96 0.50
CA LYS A 36 22.07 2.34 1.76
C LYS A 36 21.01 2.42 2.85
N ILE A 37 19.74 2.23 2.46
CA ILE A 37 18.61 2.28 3.38
C ILE A 37 18.62 1.03 4.26
N ILE A 38 18.59 1.24 5.57
CA ILE A 38 18.41 0.19 6.59
C ILE A 38 17.06 0.44 7.27
N GLY A 39 16.16 -0.54 7.21
CA GLY A 39 14.82 -0.41 7.75
C GLY A 39 13.74 -0.48 6.68
N GLU A 40 12.62 0.19 6.90
CA GLU A 40 11.49 0.21 5.98
C GLU A 40 11.62 1.33 4.94
N CYS A 41 11.18 1.05 3.75
CA CYS A 41 11.14 1.99 2.64
C CYS A 41 9.92 1.73 1.76
N ASN A 42 9.28 2.81 1.33
CA ASN A 42 8.25 2.80 0.31
C ASN A 42 8.77 3.45 -0.97
N ILE A 43 8.57 2.77 -2.10
CA ILE A 43 8.90 3.31 -3.43
C ILE A 43 7.61 3.35 -4.25
N GLN A 44 7.34 4.49 -4.86
CA GLN A 44 6.21 4.68 -5.76
C GLN A 44 6.69 4.79 -7.20
N TYR A 45 6.05 4.02 -8.08
CA TYR A 45 6.31 4.02 -9.52
C TYR A 45 5.09 4.47 -10.31
N ALA A 46 5.34 5.08 -11.46
CA ALA A 46 4.40 5.17 -12.56
C ALA A 46 4.92 4.30 -13.71
N LEU A 47 4.11 3.37 -14.18
CA LEU A 47 4.40 2.47 -15.28
C LEU A 47 3.46 2.76 -16.45
N ASP A 48 4.01 2.91 -17.65
CA ASP A 48 3.23 2.98 -18.87
C ASP A 48 2.89 1.56 -19.34
N PRO A 49 1.61 1.17 -19.35
CA PRO A 49 1.21 -0.19 -19.70
C PRO A 49 1.47 -0.57 -21.17
N LYS A 50 1.71 0.42 -22.05
CA LYS A 50 1.98 0.16 -23.47
C LYS A 50 3.46 -0.02 -23.78
N SER A 51 4.29 0.86 -23.23
CA SER A 51 5.72 0.89 -23.53
C SER A 51 6.59 0.24 -22.45
N ARG A 52 5.99 -0.12 -21.30
CA ARG A 52 6.68 -0.59 -20.10
C ARG A 52 7.75 0.38 -19.57
N LYS A 53 7.71 1.64 -20.03
CA LYS A 53 8.56 2.69 -19.46
C LYS A 53 8.05 3.05 -18.08
N TYR A 54 8.95 3.20 -17.13
CA TYR A 54 8.60 3.56 -15.76
C TYR A 54 9.24 4.88 -15.34
N ARG A 55 8.69 5.45 -14.30
CA ARG A 55 9.27 6.57 -13.54
C ARG A 55 9.21 6.25 -12.07
N VAL A 56 10.28 6.53 -11.35
CA VAL A 56 10.24 6.58 -9.89
C VAL A 56 9.63 7.93 -9.51
N ILE A 57 8.51 7.91 -8.84
CA ILE A 57 7.80 9.12 -8.40
C ILE A 57 8.42 9.63 -7.11
N GLU A 58 8.57 8.74 -6.12
CA GLU A 58 9.18 9.07 -4.84
C GLU A 58 9.74 7.83 -4.13
N VAL A 59 10.66 8.09 -3.22
CA VAL A 59 11.22 7.10 -2.30
C VAL A 59 11.09 7.66 -0.88
N ASN A 60 10.38 6.94 -0.02
CA ASN A 60 10.17 7.33 1.37
C ASN A 60 10.84 6.31 2.30
N ALA A 61 12.02 6.64 2.83
CA ALA A 61 12.77 5.78 3.75
C ALA A 61 12.28 5.97 5.19
N ARG A 62 11.01 5.65 5.42
CA ARG A 62 10.34 5.77 6.71
C ARG A 62 9.08 4.93 6.76
N LEU A 63 8.63 4.59 7.96
CA LEU A 63 7.31 4.03 8.18
C LEU A 63 6.21 5.06 7.85
N SER A 64 5.08 4.56 7.37
CA SER A 64 3.94 5.36 6.95
C SER A 64 2.62 4.66 7.27
N ARG A 65 1.49 5.32 6.99
CA ARG A 65 0.17 4.65 7.09
C ARG A 65 0.07 3.44 6.16
N SER A 66 0.63 3.54 4.97
CA SER A 66 0.67 2.42 4.03
C SER A 66 1.46 1.24 4.57
N SER A 67 2.51 1.47 5.35
CA SER A 67 3.26 0.41 6.04
C SER A 67 2.41 -0.34 7.05
N ALA A 68 1.58 0.37 7.82
CA ALA A 68 0.65 -0.26 8.76
C ALA A 68 -0.41 -1.10 8.04
N LEU A 69 -0.97 -0.60 6.94
CA LEU A 69 -1.92 -1.36 6.12
C LEU A 69 -1.27 -2.58 5.45
N ALA A 70 -0.06 -2.42 4.90
CA ALA A 70 0.70 -3.52 4.33
C ALA A 70 0.98 -4.60 5.38
N SER A 71 1.36 -4.21 6.60
CA SER A 71 1.56 -5.16 7.70
C SER A 71 0.29 -5.94 8.03
N LYS A 72 -0.86 -5.28 8.09
CA LYS A 72 -2.16 -5.94 8.33
C LYS A 72 -2.57 -6.84 7.16
N ALA A 73 -2.37 -6.38 5.93
CA ALA A 73 -2.76 -7.14 4.74
C ALA A 73 -1.90 -8.39 4.54
N THR A 74 -0.63 -8.35 4.90
CA THR A 74 0.33 -9.42 4.59
C THR A 74 0.70 -10.28 5.78
N GLY A 75 0.39 -9.84 7.01
CA GLY A 75 0.91 -10.49 8.22
C GLY A 75 2.42 -10.31 8.41
N TYR A 76 3.05 -9.37 7.69
CA TYR A 76 4.47 -9.05 7.84
C TYR A 76 4.64 -7.81 8.73
N PRO A 77 5.24 -7.92 9.91
CA PRO A 77 5.28 -6.84 10.89
C PRO A 77 6.40 -5.83 10.57
N LEU A 78 6.17 -4.95 9.58
CA LEU A 78 7.17 -4.02 9.05
C LEU A 78 7.83 -3.15 10.13
N ALA A 79 7.06 -2.60 11.07
CA ALA A 79 7.61 -1.73 12.11
C ALA A 79 8.54 -2.50 13.07
N PHE A 80 8.16 -3.72 13.45
CA PHE A 80 9.01 -4.58 14.30
C PHE A 80 10.32 -4.93 13.59
N VAL A 81 10.23 -5.37 12.34
CA VAL A 81 11.41 -5.74 11.54
C VAL A 81 12.31 -4.53 11.34
N ALA A 82 11.76 -3.37 10.96
CA ALA A 82 12.52 -2.13 10.77
C ALA A 82 13.28 -1.72 12.04
N ALA A 83 12.64 -1.82 13.21
CA ALA A 83 13.27 -1.53 14.49
C ALA A 83 14.45 -2.49 14.78
N LYS A 84 14.29 -3.80 14.48
CA LYS A 84 15.35 -4.78 14.66
C LYS A 84 16.53 -4.55 13.70
N LEU A 85 16.25 -4.22 12.44
CA LEU A 85 17.28 -3.86 11.47
C LEU A 85 18.09 -2.63 11.92
N ALA A 86 17.43 -1.62 12.50
CA ALA A 86 18.09 -0.45 13.06
C ALA A 86 19.02 -0.79 14.25
N LEU A 87 18.77 -1.89 14.94
CA LEU A 87 19.63 -2.42 16.01
C LEU A 87 20.76 -3.34 15.50
N GLY A 88 20.87 -3.52 14.17
CA GLY A 88 21.95 -4.28 13.53
C GLY A 88 21.63 -5.75 13.23
N TYR A 89 20.40 -6.21 13.45
CA TYR A 89 19.99 -7.54 13.02
C TYR A 89 19.85 -7.59 11.49
N SER A 90 20.12 -8.75 10.90
CA SER A 90 19.82 -9.05 9.51
C SER A 90 18.47 -9.76 9.36
N LEU A 91 17.86 -9.70 8.16
CA LEU A 91 16.57 -10.33 7.90
C LEU A 91 16.53 -11.85 8.19
N PRO A 92 17.55 -12.64 7.81
CA PRO A 92 17.57 -14.08 8.11
C PRO A 92 17.64 -14.43 9.62
N GLU A 93 18.18 -13.53 10.45
CA GLU A 93 18.26 -13.72 11.89
C GLU A 93 16.94 -13.48 12.63
N LEU A 94 15.98 -12.85 11.94
CA LEU A 94 14.69 -12.48 12.53
C LEU A 94 13.61 -13.47 12.12
N ARG A 95 12.83 -13.90 13.08
CA ARG A 95 11.55 -14.58 12.81
C ARG A 95 10.44 -13.56 12.65
N ASN A 96 9.50 -13.87 11.77
CA ASN A 96 8.26 -13.10 11.67
C ASN A 96 7.48 -13.26 12.99
N ALA A 97 7.30 -12.16 13.70
CA ALA A 97 6.66 -12.16 15.03
C ALA A 97 5.17 -12.54 14.98
N ILE A 98 4.53 -12.45 13.82
CA ILE A 98 3.10 -12.81 13.64
C ILE A 98 2.95 -14.29 13.30
N THR A 99 3.65 -14.76 12.25
CA THR A 99 3.53 -16.16 11.81
C THR A 99 4.30 -17.13 12.70
N GLN A 100 5.38 -16.66 13.31
CA GLN A 100 6.32 -17.44 14.15
C GLN A 100 6.99 -18.63 13.44
N VAL A 101 6.72 -18.83 12.17
CA VAL A 101 7.21 -19.97 11.36
C VAL A 101 8.19 -19.51 10.29
N THR A 102 7.95 -18.35 9.68
CA THR A 102 8.79 -17.80 8.62
C THR A 102 9.84 -16.84 9.17
N SER A 103 10.97 -16.74 8.47
CA SER A 103 11.98 -15.70 8.71
C SER A 103 11.56 -14.38 8.06
N ALA A 104 12.20 -13.28 8.47
CA ALA A 104 11.85 -11.95 7.95
C ALA A 104 12.32 -11.70 6.53
N ASP A 105 13.18 -12.54 5.96
CA ASP A 105 13.56 -12.51 4.53
C ASP A 105 12.57 -13.23 3.62
N PHE A 106 11.56 -13.91 4.18
CA PHE A 106 10.49 -14.53 3.40
C PHE A 106 9.47 -13.47 2.96
N GLU A 107 9.34 -13.27 1.64
CA GLU A 107 8.38 -12.32 1.07
C GLU A 107 6.95 -12.86 1.21
N PRO A 108 6.01 -12.06 1.77
CA PRO A 108 4.63 -12.52 1.93
C PRO A 108 3.93 -12.72 0.61
N SER A 109 3.06 -13.72 0.55
CA SER A 109 2.19 -14.02 -0.58
C SER A 109 0.75 -14.04 -0.12
N LEU A 110 -0.17 -13.47 -0.92
CA LEU A 110 -1.58 -13.34 -0.57
C LEU A 110 -2.43 -14.30 -1.42
N ASP A 111 -3.32 -15.04 -0.78
CA ASP A 111 -4.38 -15.85 -1.39
C ASP A 111 -5.77 -15.19 -1.32
N TYR A 112 -5.80 -13.91 -0.93
CA TYR A 112 -6.96 -13.04 -0.86
C TYR A 112 -6.63 -11.66 -1.42
N VAL A 113 -7.65 -10.87 -1.66
CA VAL A 113 -7.51 -9.49 -2.15
C VAL A 113 -7.72 -8.51 -1.00
N ALA A 114 -6.77 -7.59 -0.83
CA ALA A 114 -6.89 -6.46 0.07
C ALA A 114 -7.11 -5.17 -0.74
N VAL A 115 -8.15 -4.40 -0.40
CA VAL A 115 -8.45 -3.11 -1.03
C VAL A 115 -8.43 -2.02 0.03
N LYS A 116 -7.64 -0.98 -0.19
CA LYS A 116 -7.66 0.26 0.59
C LYS A 116 -8.45 1.32 -0.16
N VAL A 117 -9.38 1.99 0.50
CA VAL A 117 -10.14 3.11 -0.04
C VAL A 117 -9.96 4.33 0.85
N PRO A 118 -9.60 5.51 0.29
CA PRO A 118 -9.49 6.73 1.08
C PRO A 118 -10.87 7.24 1.50
N ARG A 119 -10.94 7.82 2.69
CA ARG A 119 -12.11 8.56 3.17
C ARG A 119 -11.81 10.04 3.16
N TRP A 120 -12.48 10.77 2.30
CA TRP A 120 -12.35 12.22 2.17
C TRP A 120 -13.27 12.92 3.17
N ASP A 121 -12.74 13.22 4.35
CA ASP A 121 -13.49 13.80 5.46
C ASP A 121 -13.15 15.30 5.64
N LEU A 122 -13.06 16.01 4.52
CA LEU A 122 -12.59 17.40 4.47
C LEU A 122 -13.59 18.37 5.10
N GLN A 123 -14.87 18.04 5.09
CA GLN A 123 -15.94 18.87 5.65
C GLN A 123 -15.81 19.13 7.16
N LYS A 124 -15.02 18.32 7.86
CA LYS A 124 -14.69 18.55 9.29
C LYS A 124 -13.81 19.78 9.50
N PHE A 125 -13.13 20.26 8.48
CA PHE A 125 -12.15 21.34 8.58
C PHE A 125 -12.71 22.62 7.95
N ARG A 126 -13.04 23.60 8.80
CA ARG A 126 -13.74 24.83 8.41
C ARG A 126 -13.07 25.66 7.31
N PHE A 127 -11.74 25.57 7.18
CA PHE A 127 -10.95 26.39 6.26
C PHE A 127 -10.23 25.59 5.19
N VAL A 128 -10.59 24.33 4.99
CA VAL A 128 -10.00 23.46 3.97
C VAL A 128 -10.94 23.38 2.77
N SER A 129 -10.41 23.65 1.58
CA SER A 129 -11.16 23.43 0.35
C SER A 129 -11.48 21.93 0.16
N ASP A 130 -12.69 21.62 -0.23
CA ASP A 130 -13.15 20.27 -0.59
C ASP A 130 -12.76 19.85 -2.02
N GLN A 131 -12.22 20.79 -2.81
CA GLN A 131 -11.77 20.49 -4.16
C GLN A 131 -10.54 19.58 -4.16
N VAL A 132 -10.59 18.53 -4.97
CA VAL A 132 -9.46 17.62 -5.21
C VAL A 132 -8.55 18.24 -6.27
N THR A 133 -7.36 18.61 -5.87
CA THR A 133 -6.33 19.24 -6.72
C THR A 133 -5.01 18.45 -6.62
N SER A 134 -3.91 19.00 -7.14
CA SER A 134 -2.57 18.45 -6.93
C SER A 134 -2.02 18.67 -5.52
N GLU A 135 -2.69 19.50 -4.72
CA GLU A 135 -2.34 19.71 -3.32
C GLU A 135 -2.63 18.46 -2.50
N MET A 136 -1.65 18.04 -1.69
CA MET A 136 -1.81 16.91 -0.78
C MET A 136 -2.74 17.26 0.37
N LYS A 137 -3.77 16.44 0.58
CA LYS A 137 -4.71 16.58 1.69
C LYS A 137 -4.64 15.39 2.63
N SER A 138 -4.85 15.66 3.90
CA SER A 138 -4.98 14.59 4.89
C SER A 138 -6.35 13.94 4.79
N VAL A 139 -6.38 12.63 4.58
CA VAL A 139 -7.60 11.84 4.45
C VAL A 139 -7.56 10.63 5.39
N GLY A 140 -8.73 10.14 5.79
CA GLY A 140 -8.87 8.84 6.42
C GLY A 140 -8.77 7.72 5.40
N GLU A 141 -8.76 6.49 5.86
CA GLU A 141 -8.73 5.32 4.98
C GLU A 141 -9.34 4.10 5.66
N VAL A 142 -9.89 3.21 4.86
CA VAL A 142 -10.36 1.89 5.26
C VAL A 142 -9.64 0.83 4.44
N MET A 143 -9.54 -0.38 4.97
CA MET A 143 -9.04 -1.55 4.26
C MET A 143 -10.00 -2.70 4.45
N ALA A 144 -10.36 -3.37 3.36
CA ALA A 144 -11.17 -4.56 3.37
C ALA A 144 -10.47 -5.72 2.67
N LEU A 145 -10.80 -6.93 3.10
CA LEU A 145 -10.33 -8.19 2.53
C LEU A 145 -11.49 -8.92 1.88
N GLY A 146 -11.23 -9.54 0.74
CA GLY A 146 -12.19 -10.35 0.02
C GLY A 146 -11.49 -11.43 -0.80
N ARG A 147 -12.27 -12.33 -1.41
CA ARG A 147 -11.75 -13.32 -2.32
C ARG A 147 -11.58 -12.80 -3.73
N THR A 148 -12.36 -11.79 -4.09
CA THR A 148 -12.26 -11.07 -5.36
C THR A 148 -12.10 -9.58 -5.11
N PHE A 149 -11.69 -8.84 -6.14
CA PHE A 149 -11.56 -7.39 -6.08
C PHE A 149 -12.92 -6.73 -5.79
N GLU A 150 -13.97 -7.18 -6.46
CA GLU A 150 -15.32 -6.64 -6.33
C GLU A 150 -15.86 -6.82 -4.92
N GLU A 151 -15.67 -7.99 -4.34
CA GLU A 151 -16.07 -8.28 -2.96
C GLU A 151 -15.35 -7.35 -1.97
N ALA A 152 -14.01 -7.24 -2.10
CA ALA A 152 -13.20 -6.42 -1.22
C ALA A 152 -13.55 -4.93 -1.37
N LEU A 153 -13.79 -4.46 -2.60
CA LEU A 153 -14.19 -3.08 -2.88
C LEU A 153 -15.55 -2.76 -2.26
N GLN A 154 -16.55 -3.61 -2.44
CA GLN A 154 -17.89 -3.41 -1.85
C GLN A 154 -17.84 -3.39 -0.31
N LYS A 155 -17.04 -4.27 0.30
CA LYS A 155 -16.80 -4.25 1.75
C LYS A 155 -16.15 -2.93 2.20
N ALA A 156 -15.15 -2.45 1.47
CA ALA A 156 -14.47 -1.20 1.76
C ALA A 156 -15.44 -0.01 1.68
N MET A 157 -16.30 0.02 0.66
CA MET A 157 -17.32 1.07 0.50
C MET A 157 -18.25 1.14 1.71
N ARG A 158 -18.75 0.00 2.20
CA ARG A 158 -19.56 -0.04 3.43
C ARG A 158 -18.81 0.48 4.65
N MET A 159 -17.52 0.14 4.76
CA MET A 159 -16.68 0.58 5.89
C MET A 159 -16.42 2.09 5.90
N LEU A 160 -16.57 2.79 4.77
CA LEU A 160 -16.43 4.25 4.73
C LEU A 160 -17.48 4.97 5.56
N ASN A 161 -18.65 4.34 5.77
CA ASN A 161 -19.77 4.91 6.54
C ASN A 161 -20.16 6.32 6.06
N ILE A 162 -20.38 6.45 4.76
CA ILE A 162 -20.75 7.70 4.07
C ILE A 162 -22.20 7.72 3.60
N GLY A 163 -23.05 6.84 4.16
CA GLY A 163 -24.45 6.68 3.75
C GLY A 163 -24.66 5.82 2.49
N ALA A 164 -23.60 5.15 2.00
CA ALA A 164 -23.66 4.20 0.89
C ALA A 164 -23.21 2.82 1.35
N ASP A 165 -24.04 1.81 1.10
CA ASP A 165 -23.74 0.42 1.45
C ASP A 165 -22.91 -0.31 0.41
N GLY A 166 -22.56 0.33 -0.68
CA GLY A 166 -21.77 -0.20 -1.78
C GLY A 166 -21.76 0.72 -3.00
N LEU A 167 -21.16 0.24 -4.06
CA LEU A 167 -21.24 0.85 -5.39
C LEU A 167 -22.41 0.24 -6.14
N TYR A 168 -23.42 1.04 -6.42
CA TYR A 168 -24.61 0.66 -7.17
C TYR A 168 -24.82 1.59 -8.36
N PRO A 169 -25.42 1.11 -9.46
CA PRO A 169 -25.88 1.98 -10.52
C PRO A 169 -26.85 3.02 -9.95
N VAL A 170 -26.59 4.30 -10.21
CA VAL A 170 -27.56 5.35 -9.88
C VAL A 170 -28.65 5.31 -10.96
N PRO A 171 -29.93 5.19 -10.61
CA PRO A 171 -31.00 5.34 -11.60
C PRO A 171 -30.89 6.70 -12.30
N MET A 172 -30.83 6.69 -13.61
CA MET A 172 -30.88 7.92 -14.40
C MET A 172 -32.29 8.52 -14.37
#